data_d21fda2670855e669f0a40f955edd37a
#
_entry.id   d21fda2670855e669f0a40f955edd37a
#
_cell.length_a   1.000
_cell.length_b   1.000
_cell.length_c   1.000
_cell.angle_alpha   90.00
_cell.angle_beta   90.00
_cell.angle_gamma   90.00
#
_symmetry.space_group_name_H-M   'P 1'
#
loop_
_entity.id
_entity.type
_entity.pdbx_description
1 polymer ?
#
loop_
_entity_poly.entity_id
_entity_poly.type
_entity_poly.pdbx_seq_one_letter_code
_entity_poly.pdbx_strand_id
1 'polypeptide(L)'
;MSDNFVHVGAASEIREQGRMRVNVEGRNLAIFHHEGQFYAVDNRCPHMGFPLSEGTVENGILTCHWHHARFDLACGDTFDLWADDVPSYPTEVRDGELFVAANPRGSRDPVEHWTERLNAGLRENLSLIVAKSVVHLMDSGLDYTESVRMGVEFGTTYREDGWGSGLTTLGVMANLTEHARPEDVPRTLYKGLTEVASDTAGSAPFFEQEALNNRELSAERLNEWFRENIEVRDADGAERVLRTAIQADVGRGELARMLFGATTDHLYRNTGHTLDFTNKAFETLDRIGWEHAERVLPTLVPGLAEASRAEENSSWRQPIDVAGLIFEARDGLEARIDNGAGGKWEEPEDFIEVLIGDDPRSIVQRLDEAIAAGASAERLASAVTYAAALRIAQFGTSNEFNDWNTVHHTFSYANAVHGAARRTDGPEAYRGIYDAAIKIYLDRFLNMPPARIPAPGETGRPTGEVLEELVESFDIEGDDQVDRAGR
;
A
#
# COMPACT_ATOMS: atom_id res chain seq x y z
N MET A 1 28.44 34.01 4.43
CA MET A 1 28.16 34.40 5.82
C MET A 1 29.40 34.02 6.59
N SER A 2 29.97 34.96 7.45
CA SER A 2 31.12 34.59 8.26
C SER A 2 30.69 33.50 9.25
N ASP A 3 31.31 32.34 9.20
CA ASP A 3 31.06 31.28 10.16
C ASP A 3 31.34 31.84 11.58
N ASN A 4 30.33 31.72 12.44
CA ASN A 4 30.45 32.09 13.85
C ASN A 4 31.25 30.99 14.56
N PHE A 5 32.55 31.21 14.79
CA PHE A 5 33.40 30.24 15.48
C PHE A 5 33.32 30.43 16.99
N VAL A 6 33.06 29.36 17.70
CA VAL A 6 32.97 29.34 19.17
C VAL A 6 34.22 28.69 19.74
N HIS A 7 34.82 29.34 20.74
CA HIS A 7 35.97 28.79 21.49
C HIS A 7 35.59 27.57 22.29
N VAL A 8 36.35 26.46 22.19
CA VAL A 8 36.04 25.17 22.82
C VAL A 8 37.15 24.65 23.76
N GLY A 9 38.34 25.28 23.78
CA GLY A 9 39.41 24.95 24.70
C GLY A 9 40.80 24.99 24.08
N ALA A 10 41.83 24.66 24.87
CA ALA A 10 43.21 24.64 24.41
C ALA A 10 43.47 23.48 23.44
N ALA A 11 44.05 23.77 22.28
CA ALA A 11 44.36 22.76 21.27
C ALA A 11 45.37 21.71 21.79
N SER A 12 46.26 22.10 22.74
CA SER A 12 47.19 21.18 23.37
C SER A 12 46.53 20.11 24.22
N GLU A 13 45.48 20.48 24.96
CA GLU A 13 44.72 19.54 25.80
C GLU A 13 43.98 18.48 24.96
N ILE A 14 43.31 18.96 23.89
CA ILE A 14 42.58 18.05 22.99
C ILE A 14 43.53 17.13 22.24
N ARG A 15 44.73 17.65 21.88
CA ARG A 15 45.79 16.83 21.24
C ARG A 15 46.29 15.73 22.17
N GLU A 16 46.48 16.01 23.47
CA GLU A 16 46.91 15.02 24.45
C GLU A 16 45.87 13.96 24.74
N GLN A 17 44.61 14.36 24.86
CA GLN A 17 43.47 13.44 25.10
C GLN A 17 43.04 12.65 23.86
N GLY A 18 43.38 13.15 22.66
CA GLY A 18 43.02 12.58 21.37
C GLY A 18 41.55 12.86 20.98
N ARG A 19 40.67 13.11 21.95
CA ARG A 19 39.24 13.44 21.74
C ARG A 19 38.67 14.25 22.92
N MET A 20 37.63 15.04 22.62
CA MET A 20 36.89 15.82 23.63
C MET A 20 35.42 15.96 23.26
N ARG A 21 34.54 16.03 24.26
CA ARG A 21 33.12 16.42 24.09
C ARG A 21 32.98 17.90 24.44
N VAL A 22 32.28 18.66 23.58
CA VAL A 22 32.01 20.08 23.80
C VAL A 22 30.55 20.38 23.51
N ASN A 23 30.03 21.44 24.10
CA ASN A 23 28.74 22.03 23.73
C ASN A 23 28.97 23.33 22.97
N VAL A 24 28.46 23.38 21.74
CA VAL A 24 28.51 24.58 20.89
C VAL A 24 27.09 25.01 20.61
N GLU A 25 26.66 26.13 21.19
CA GLU A 25 25.32 26.71 21.03
C GLU A 25 24.19 25.68 21.24
N GLY A 26 24.31 24.82 22.27
CA GLY A 26 23.31 23.80 22.62
C GLY A 26 23.49 22.44 21.90
N ARG A 27 24.41 22.34 20.95
CA ARG A 27 24.72 21.08 20.25
C ARG A 27 25.88 20.37 20.94
N ASN A 28 25.76 19.07 21.14
CA ASN A 28 26.81 18.21 21.65
C ASN A 28 27.70 17.75 20.50
N LEU A 29 28.94 18.19 20.45
CA LEU A 29 29.91 17.80 19.44
C LEU A 29 30.99 16.89 20.04
N ALA A 30 31.50 15.98 19.21
CA ALA A 30 32.70 15.21 19.45
C ALA A 30 33.83 15.79 18.62
N ILE A 31 34.91 16.20 19.30
CA ILE A 31 36.14 16.65 18.65
C ILE A 31 37.15 15.54 18.70
N PHE A 32 37.83 15.30 17.60
CA PHE A 32 38.93 14.34 17.47
C PHE A 32 40.20 15.04 16.97
N HIS A 33 41.35 14.63 17.51
CA HIS A 33 42.65 14.97 16.95
C HIS A 33 43.21 13.75 16.23
N HIS A 34 43.41 13.84 14.94
CA HIS A 34 43.93 12.77 14.10
C HIS A 34 44.91 13.33 13.05
N GLU A 35 46.05 12.70 12.88
CA GLU A 35 47.11 13.11 11.90
C GLU A 35 47.45 14.60 11.92
N GLY A 36 47.48 15.19 13.12
CA GLY A 36 47.88 16.60 13.31
C GLY A 36 46.76 17.62 13.07
N GLN A 37 45.56 17.17 12.71
CA GLN A 37 44.37 18.03 12.47
C GLN A 37 43.29 17.79 13.50
N PHE A 38 42.37 18.75 13.63
CA PHE A 38 41.19 18.65 14.47
C PHE A 38 39.94 18.47 13.61
N TYR A 39 39.05 17.59 14.01
CA TYR A 39 37.79 17.28 13.37
C TYR A 39 36.67 17.38 14.40
N ALA A 40 35.53 17.94 14.01
CA ALA A 40 34.36 18.05 14.87
C ALA A 40 33.14 17.50 14.13
N VAL A 41 32.41 16.61 14.81
CA VAL A 41 31.17 16.00 14.32
C VAL A 41 30.09 16.05 15.40
N ASP A 42 28.82 15.92 15.04
CA ASP A 42 27.78 15.69 16.04
C ASP A 42 28.12 14.48 16.90
N ASN A 43 27.98 14.63 18.24
CA ASN A 43 28.26 13.54 19.17
C ASN A 43 27.08 12.54 19.31
N ARG A 44 26.35 12.36 18.22
CA ARG A 44 25.21 11.44 18.18
C ARG A 44 25.25 10.63 16.88
N CYS A 45 25.46 9.34 17.00
CA CYS A 45 25.43 8.45 15.85
C CYS A 45 24.07 8.52 15.15
N PRO A 46 24.02 8.87 13.86
CA PRO A 46 22.76 9.02 13.13
C PRO A 46 22.01 7.71 12.95
N HIS A 47 22.65 6.54 13.17
CA HIS A 47 21.96 5.25 13.18
C HIS A 47 20.93 5.18 14.32
N MET A 48 21.38 5.15 15.59
CA MET A 48 20.50 5.01 16.76
C MET A 48 20.92 5.85 17.98
N GLY A 49 21.72 6.89 17.79
CA GLY A 49 21.94 7.92 18.80
C GLY A 49 23.09 7.67 19.79
N PHE A 50 23.93 6.64 19.60
CA PHE A 50 25.09 6.40 20.47
C PHE A 50 26.11 7.54 20.42
N PRO A 51 26.75 7.93 21.54
CA PRO A 51 27.74 9.00 21.55
C PRO A 51 28.98 8.63 20.71
N LEU A 52 29.23 9.38 19.64
CA LEU A 52 30.38 9.14 18.76
C LEU A 52 31.74 9.41 19.41
N SER A 53 31.78 10.24 20.47
CA SER A 53 32.98 10.44 21.32
C SER A 53 33.45 9.15 22.00
N GLU A 54 32.61 8.12 22.11
CA GLU A 54 32.96 6.79 22.64
C GLU A 54 33.47 5.85 21.53
N GLY A 55 33.37 6.27 20.26
CA GLY A 55 33.89 5.52 19.12
C GLY A 55 35.41 5.51 19.01
N THR A 56 35.94 4.86 17.99
CA THR A 56 37.37 4.86 17.63
C THR A 56 37.60 5.54 16.29
N VAL A 57 38.73 6.21 16.18
CA VAL A 57 39.23 6.77 14.93
C VAL A 57 40.47 5.99 14.50
N GLU A 58 40.42 5.43 13.30
CA GLU A 58 41.56 4.71 12.71
C GLU A 58 41.58 5.01 11.20
N ASN A 59 42.72 5.42 10.68
CA ASN A 59 42.94 5.78 9.28
C ASN A 59 41.90 6.80 8.75
N GLY A 60 41.51 7.79 9.57
CA GLY A 60 40.50 8.78 9.20
C GLY A 60 39.05 8.31 9.25
N ILE A 61 38.78 7.09 9.67
CA ILE A 61 37.45 6.51 9.81
C ILE A 61 37.03 6.53 11.28
N LEU A 62 35.91 7.19 11.57
CA LEU A 62 35.24 7.16 12.88
C LEU A 62 34.26 5.98 12.92
N THR A 63 34.48 5.04 13.83
CA THR A 63 33.63 3.85 14.02
C THR A 63 32.83 3.95 15.31
N CYS A 64 31.51 3.90 15.21
CA CYS A 64 30.59 3.83 16.35
C CYS A 64 30.68 2.46 17.05
N HIS A 65 30.81 2.43 18.38
CA HIS A 65 30.98 1.17 19.10
C HIS A 65 29.69 0.36 19.33
N TRP A 66 28.51 0.97 19.08
CA TRP A 66 27.27 0.24 19.34
C TRP A 66 26.94 -0.75 18.22
N HIS A 67 26.84 -0.27 16.96
CA HIS A 67 26.51 -1.09 15.80
C HIS A 67 27.56 -1.03 14.69
N HIS A 68 28.70 -0.43 14.97
CA HIS A 68 29.85 -0.32 14.07
C HIS A 68 29.63 0.50 12.80
N ALA A 69 28.69 1.49 12.85
CA ALA A 69 28.55 2.47 11.77
C ALA A 69 29.85 3.24 11.60
N ARG A 70 30.30 3.44 10.36
CA ARG A 70 31.58 4.02 9.99
C ARG A 70 31.35 5.31 9.22
N PHE A 71 32.12 6.34 9.56
CA PHE A 71 32.00 7.67 8.99
C PHE A 71 33.36 8.20 8.59
N ASP A 72 33.45 8.90 7.47
CA ASP A 72 34.59 9.73 7.16
C ASP A 72 34.72 10.83 8.23
N LEU A 73 35.83 10.88 8.92
CA LEU A 73 36.03 11.85 10.00
C LEU A 73 36.06 13.31 9.50
N ALA A 74 36.45 13.53 8.24
CA ALA A 74 36.67 14.86 7.71
C ALA A 74 35.34 15.53 7.24
N CYS A 75 34.45 14.77 6.60
CA CYS A 75 33.18 15.28 6.08
C CYS A 75 31.96 14.78 6.82
N GLY A 76 32.04 13.62 7.51
CA GLY A 76 30.94 12.98 8.20
C GLY A 76 30.13 12.01 7.34
N ASP A 77 30.48 11.81 6.08
CA ASP A 77 29.80 10.92 5.17
C ASP A 77 29.88 9.46 5.67
N THR A 78 28.77 8.74 5.60
CA THR A 78 28.72 7.34 6.04
C THR A 78 29.24 6.38 4.97
N PHE A 79 29.95 5.33 5.39
CA PHE A 79 30.29 4.17 4.54
C PHE A 79 29.18 3.11 4.53
N ASP A 80 28.22 3.23 5.45
CA ASP A 80 27.23 2.17 5.69
C ASP A 80 25.83 2.66 5.31
N LEU A 81 25.21 2.07 4.28
CA LEU A 81 23.93 2.47 3.73
C LEU A 81 22.79 2.48 4.77
N TRP A 82 22.88 1.66 5.82
CA TRP A 82 21.91 1.57 6.90
C TRP A 82 22.08 2.64 8.00
N ALA A 83 23.14 3.44 7.94
CA ALA A 83 23.31 4.67 8.72
C ALA A 83 23.06 5.88 7.82
N ASP A 84 23.08 7.09 8.40
CA ASP A 84 23.03 8.35 7.67
C ASP A 84 24.33 9.13 7.91
N ASP A 85 24.58 10.19 7.14
CA ASP A 85 25.74 11.06 7.33
C ASP A 85 25.68 11.75 8.70
N VAL A 86 26.83 11.92 9.36
CA VAL A 86 26.92 12.69 10.60
C VAL A 86 27.33 14.12 10.28
N PRO A 87 26.60 15.15 10.78
CA PRO A 87 27.00 16.52 10.57
C PRO A 87 28.43 16.79 11.05
N SER A 88 29.27 17.36 10.18
CA SER A 88 30.65 17.78 10.49
C SER A 88 30.77 19.29 10.54
N TYR A 89 31.68 19.78 11.35
CA TYR A 89 31.84 21.21 11.63
C TYR A 89 33.25 21.70 11.31
N PRO A 90 33.42 22.85 10.68
CA PRO A 90 34.74 23.47 10.49
C PRO A 90 35.45 23.74 11.82
N THR A 91 36.71 23.45 11.87
CA THR A 91 37.58 23.72 13.04
C THR A 91 38.71 24.66 12.66
N GLU A 92 39.15 25.52 13.59
CA GLU A 92 40.26 26.43 13.41
C GLU A 92 41.06 26.57 14.70
N VAL A 93 42.40 26.59 14.60
CA VAL A 93 43.28 26.88 15.73
C VAL A 93 43.80 28.33 15.59
N ARG A 94 43.59 29.14 16.64
CA ARG A 94 44.05 30.53 16.75
C ARG A 94 44.82 30.68 18.07
N ASP A 95 46.04 31.12 18.03
CA ASP A 95 46.89 31.36 19.22
C ASP A 95 46.96 30.17 20.22
N GLY A 96 46.93 28.95 19.71
CA GLY A 96 46.94 27.72 20.50
C GLY A 96 45.58 27.27 21.05
N GLU A 97 44.52 28.03 20.83
CA GLU A 97 43.15 27.73 21.19
C GLU A 97 42.37 27.16 20.01
N LEU A 98 41.49 26.19 20.25
CA LEU A 98 40.62 25.59 19.24
C LEU A 98 39.24 26.25 19.20
N PHE A 99 38.79 26.52 18.00
CA PHE A 99 37.47 27.06 17.69
C PHE A 99 36.72 26.10 16.75
N VAL A 100 35.42 26.02 16.93
CA VAL A 100 34.52 25.20 16.08
C VAL A 100 33.42 26.09 15.54
N ALA A 101 33.09 25.97 14.27
CA ALA A 101 31.98 26.72 13.67
C ALA A 101 30.65 26.28 14.31
N ALA A 102 29.76 27.26 14.57
CA ALA A 102 28.45 27.01 15.14
C ALA A 102 27.51 26.23 14.19
N ASN A 103 27.76 26.32 12.88
CA ASN A 103 26.97 25.63 11.86
C ASN A 103 27.80 24.52 11.19
N PRO A 104 27.13 23.38 10.85
CA PRO A 104 27.82 22.30 10.15
C PRO A 104 28.27 22.72 8.76
N ARG A 105 29.21 21.97 8.19
CA ARG A 105 29.61 22.10 6.78
C ARG A 105 28.40 21.81 5.91
N GLY A 106 28.23 22.55 4.83
CA GLY A 106 27.24 22.49 3.78
C GLY A 106 26.02 21.56 4.07
N SER A 107 24.89 22.13 4.42
CA SER A 107 23.66 21.34 4.49
C SER A 107 23.17 21.08 3.07
N ARG A 108 23.05 19.81 2.67
CA ARG A 108 22.24 19.43 1.51
C ARG A 108 20.80 19.93 1.72
N ASP A 109 20.06 20.15 0.65
CA ASP A 109 18.63 20.39 0.77
C ASP A 109 17.99 19.18 1.46
N PRO A 110 17.23 19.37 2.55
CA PRO A 110 16.68 18.22 3.31
C PRO A 110 15.74 17.35 2.47
N VAL A 111 14.96 17.95 1.56
CA VAL A 111 14.03 17.19 0.70
C VAL A 111 14.82 16.34 -0.29
N GLU A 112 15.84 16.92 -0.94
CA GLU A 112 16.72 16.19 -1.86
C GLU A 112 17.42 15.02 -1.15
N HIS A 113 18.06 15.31 0.00
CA HIS A 113 18.75 14.29 0.80
C HIS A 113 17.83 13.13 1.20
N TRP A 114 16.68 13.43 1.80
CA TRP A 114 15.79 12.37 2.28
C TRP A 114 15.03 11.64 1.16
N THR A 115 14.87 12.28 -0.01
CA THR A 115 14.38 11.62 -1.23
C THR A 115 15.39 10.56 -1.72
N GLU A 116 16.67 10.90 -1.78
CA GLU A 116 17.73 9.95 -2.12
C GLU A 116 17.81 8.80 -1.09
N ARG A 117 17.68 9.13 0.21
CA ARG A 117 17.67 8.14 1.28
C ARG A 117 16.47 7.22 1.23
N LEU A 118 15.27 7.73 0.91
CA LEU A 118 14.08 6.90 0.72
C LEU A 118 14.30 5.89 -0.43
N ASN A 119 14.79 6.36 -1.57
CA ASN A 119 15.09 5.48 -2.70
C ASN A 119 16.14 4.41 -2.36
N ALA A 120 17.20 4.77 -1.60
CA ALA A 120 18.18 3.82 -1.10
C ALA A 120 17.55 2.81 -0.13
N GLY A 121 16.68 3.27 0.77
CA GLY A 121 15.95 2.44 1.73
C GLY A 121 15.03 1.42 1.05
N LEU A 122 14.32 1.83 0.00
CA LEU A 122 13.48 0.96 -0.81
C LEU A 122 14.33 -0.09 -1.55
N ARG A 123 15.40 0.32 -2.23
CA ARG A 123 16.28 -0.55 -3.01
C ARG A 123 16.98 -1.63 -2.18
N GLU A 124 17.46 -1.24 -1.01
CA GLU A 124 18.22 -2.13 -0.12
C GLU A 124 17.33 -2.79 0.95
N ASN A 125 16.00 -2.58 0.88
CA ASN A 125 15.00 -3.06 1.85
C ASN A 125 15.39 -2.72 3.30
N LEU A 126 15.77 -1.46 3.54
CA LEU A 126 16.22 -0.95 4.84
C LEU A 126 15.10 -0.20 5.57
N SER A 127 14.29 -0.91 6.32
CA SER A 127 13.09 -0.39 6.99
C SER A 127 13.36 0.85 7.88
N LEU A 128 14.51 0.90 8.59
CA LEU A 128 14.89 2.04 9.41
C LEU A 128 15.15 3.30 8.56
N ILE A 129 15.77 3.14 7.39
CA ILE A 129 16.04 4.26 6.48
C ILE A 129 14.71 4.76 5.88
N VAL A 130 13.82 3.84 5.48
CA VAL A 130 12.46 4.22 5.03
C VAL A 130 11.74 5.01 6.12
N ALA A 131 11.74 4.53 7.38
CA ALA A 131 11.10 5.22 8.49
C ALA A 131 11.62 6.66 8.69
N LYS A 132 12.95 6.83 8.73
CA LYS A 132 13.59 8.13 8.89
C LYS A 132 13.27 9.06 7.72
N SER A 133 13.36 8.55 6.50
CA SER A 133 13.08 9.33 5.30
C SER A 133 11.65 9.87 5.28
N VAL A 134 10.66 9.02 5.59
CA VAL A 134 9.25 9.44 5.67
C VAL A 134 9.07 10.56 6.70
N VAL A 135 9.59 10.40 7.92
CA VAL A 135 9.46 11.40 8.97
C VAL A 135 10.11 12.72 8.55
N HIS A 136 11.34 12.68 8.06
CA HIS A 136 12.07 13.91 7.70
C HIS A 136 11.51 14.59 6.44
N LEU A 137 11.00 13.86 5.46
CA LEU A 137 10.32 14.44 4.30
C LEU A 137 9.06 15.20 4.72
N MET A 138 8.25 14.61 5.61
CA MET A 138 7.06 15.26 6.14
C MET A 138 7.42 16.47 7.02
N ASP A 139 8.43 16.36 7.88
CA ASP A 139 8.92 17.48 8.71
C ASP A 139 9.48 18.63 7.84
N SER A 140 9.97 18.32 6.64
CA SER A 140 10.42 19.31 5.65
C SER A 140 9.27 19.93 4.86
N GLY A 141 8.02 19.52 5.14
CA GLY A 141 6.80 20.07 4.51
C GLY A 141 6.43 19.42 3.18
N LEU A 142 7.04 18.28 2.83
CA LEU A 142 6.64 17.53 1.63
C LEU A 142 5.28 16.89 1.86
N ASP A 143 4.39 17.00 0.87
CA ASP A 143 3.09 16.33 0.94
C ASP A 143 3.27 14.80 0.95
N TYR A 144 2.45 14.10 1.73
CA TYR A 144 2.55 12.66 1.87
C TYR A 144 2.34 11.90 0.54
N THR A 145 1.57 12.47 -0.39
CA THR A 145 1.33 11.89 -1.72
C THR A 145 2.62 11.74 -2.53
N GLU A 146 3.61 12.60 -2.30
CA GLU A 146 4.92 12.49 -2.94
C GLU A 146 5.67 11.22 -2.48
N SER A 147 5.62 10.90 -1.19
CA SER A 147 6.21 9.64 -0.68
C SER A 147 5.47 8.42 -1.25
N VAL A 148 4.14 8.49 -1.40
CA VAL A 148 3.35 7.46 -2.09
C VAL A 148 3.78 7.34 -3.54
N ARG A 149 3.89 8.45 -4.27
CA ARG A 149 4.34 8.47 -5.67
C ARG A 149 5.71 7.83 -5.83
N MET A 150 6.68 8.15 -4.97
CA MET A 150 8.01 7.54 -4.99
C MET A 150 7.95 6.02 -4.78
N GLY A 151 7.13 5.55 -3.84
CA GLY A 151 6.91 4.12 -3.62
C GLY A 151 6.28 3.43 -4.83
N VAL A 152 5.31 4.08 -5.49
CA VAL A 152 4.67 3.57 -6.72
C VAL A 152 5.66 3.52 -7.87
N GLU A 153 6.43 4.58 -8.11
CA GLU A 153 7.47 4.61 -9.15
C GLU A 153 8.50 3.50 -8.94
N PHE A 154 8.90 3.28 -7.68
CA PHE A 154 9.83 2.23 -7.35
C PHE A 154 9.23 0.84 -7.58
N GLY A 155 8.04 0.56 -7.03
CA GLY A 155 7.39 -0.74 -7.10
C GLY A 155 7.00 -1.15 -8.53
N THR A 156 6.59 -0.18 -9.37
CA THR A 156 6.26 -0.44 -10.78
C THR A 156 7.51 -0.64 -11.66
N THR A 157 8.68 -0.17 -11.22
CA THR A 157 9.94 -0.31 -11.95
C THR A 157 10.69 -1.60 -11.62
N TYR A 158 10.73 -1.98 -10.32
CA TYR A 158 11.63 -3.03 -9.82
C TYR A 158 10.91 -4.32 -9.42
N ARG A 159 9.84 -4.67 -10.13
CA ARG A 159 9.14 -5.94 -9.97
C ARG A 159 8.72 -6.50 -11.34
N GLU A 160 9.43 -7.52 -11.83
CA GLU A 160 9.20 -8.13 -13.15
C GLU A 160 7.79 -8.69 -13.35
N ASP A 161 7.17 -9.24 -12.27
CA ASP A 161 5.78 -9.72 -12.30
C ASP A 161 4.73 -8.60 -12.26
N GLY A 162 5.14 -7.33 -12.31
CA GLY A 162 4.26 -6.17 -12.31
C GLY A 162 3.65 -5.85 -10.94
N TRP A 163 2.37 -5.49 -10.90
CA TRP A 163 1.67 -5.08 -9.69
C TRP A 163 1.52 -6.23 -8.68
N GLY A 164 1.94 -6.01 -7.44
CA GLY A 164 1.89 -7.01 -6.39
C GLY A 164 1.25 -6.53 -5.08
N SER A 165 1.39 -7.35 -4.06
CA SER A 165 0.86 -7.08 -2.71
C SER A 165 1.48 -5.83 -2.07
N GLY A 166 2.75 -5.54 -2.34
CA GLY A 166 3.43 -4.36 -1.83
C GLY A 166 2.78 -3.06 -2.31
N LEU A 167 2.55 -2.93 -3.62
CA LEU A 167 1.86 -1.77 -4.19
C LEU A 167 0.40 -1.69 -3.74
N THR A 168 -0.29 -2.82 -3.63
CA THR A 168 -1.65 -2.88 -3.10
C THR A 168 -1.71 -2.38 -1.66
N THR A 169 -0.77 -2.82 -0.81
CA THR A 169 -0.67 -2.37 0.58
C THR A 169 -0.36 -0.87 0.65
N LEU A 170 0.54 -0.37 -0.20
CA LEU A 170 0.83 1.07 -0.27
C LEU A 170 -0.43 1.88 -0.62
N GLY A 171 -1.23 1.42 -1.59
CA GLY A 171 -2.50 2.05 -1.95
C GLY A 171 -3.51 2.05 -0.79
N VAL A 172 -3.63 0.93 -0.06
CA VAL A 172 -4.47 0.84 1.15
C VAL A 172 -4.00 1.80 2.23
N MET A 173 -2.69 1.85 2.50
CA MET A 173 -2.12 2.74 3.51
C MET A 173 -2.27 4.22 3.12
N ALA A 174 -2.15 4.55 1.83
CA ALA A 174 -2.42 5.88 1.32
C ALA A 174 -3.89 6.29 1.51
N ASN A 175 -4.85 5.36 1.31
CA ASN A 175 -6.26 5.62 1.60
C ASN A 175 -6.51 5.85 3.10
N LEU A 176 -5.80 5.12 3.95
CA LEU A 176 -5.94 5.23 5.40
C LEU A 176 -5.46 6.59 5.96
N THR A 177 -4.53 7.27 5.27
CA THR A 177 -4.00 8.57 5.73
C THR A 177 -5.08 9.63 5.94
N GLU A 178 -6.17 9.60 5.17
CA GLU A 178 -7.30 10.55 5.32
C GLU A 178 -8.10 10.34 6.62
N HIS A 179 -7.98 9.16 7.22
CA HIS A 179 -8.67 8.77 8.44
C HIS A 179 -7.73 8.70 9.64
N ALA A 180 -6.42 8.78 9.40
CA ALA A 180 -5.40 8.73 10.44
C ALA A 180 -5.24 10.09 11.13
N ARG A 181 -4.84 10.08 12.40
CA ARG A 181 -4.39 11.29 13.06
C ARG A 181 -3.08 11.77 12.42
N PRO A 182 -2.79 13.08 12.40
CA PRO A 182 -1.57 13.61 11.76
C PRO A 182 -0.28 12.92 12.25
N GLU A 183 -0.20 12.59 13.55
CA GLU A 183 0.94 11.88 14.15
C GLU A 183 1.07 10.42 13.71
N ASP A 184 -0.01 9.81 13.18
CA ASP A 184 -0.02 8.42 12.73
C ASP A 184 0.22 8.28 11.21
N VAL A 185 0.08 9.38 10.44
CA VAL A 185 0.35 9.38 8.99
C VAL A 185 1.74 8.82 8.63
N PRO A 186 2.85 9.19 9.32
CA PRO A 186 4.15 8.59 9.01
C PRO A 186 4.18 7.07 9.16
N ARG A 187 3.39 6.50 10.08
CA ARG A 187 3.31 5.04 10.30
C ARG A 187 2.59 4.34 9.16
N THR A 188 1.51 4.95 8.62
CA THR A 188 0.80 4.39 7.46
C THR A 188 1.69 4.37 6.23
N LEU A 189 2.39 5.47 5.95
CA LEU A 189 3.34 5.55 4.85
C LEU A 189 4.50 4.57 5.01
N TYR A 190 5.09 4.50 6.19
CA TYR A 190 6.15 3.55 6.51
C TYR A 190 5.72 2.10 6.20
N LYS A 191 4.52 1.69 6.67
CA LYS A 191 4.01 0.34 6.41
C LYS A 191 3.86 0.07 4.92
N GLY A 192 3.24 0.98 4.17
CA GLY A 192 3.08 0.83 2.73
C GLY A 192 4.40 0.73 1.98
N LEU A 193 5.33 1.64 2.27
CA LEU A 193 6.63 1.69 1.60
C LEU A 193 7.52 0.49 1.92
N THR A 194 7.51 -0.01 3.16
CA THR A 194 8.26 -1.22 3.52
C THR A 194 7.71 -2.48 2.87
N GLU A 195 6.39 -2.56 2.63
CA GLU A 195 5.82 -3.66 1.86
C GLU A 195 6.23 -3.60 0.39
N VAL A 196 6.30 -2.41 -0.21
CA VAL A 196 6.86 -2.25 -1.58
C VAL A 196 8.31 -2.71 -1.61
N ALA A 197 9.14 -2.26 -0.66
CA ALA A 197 10.54 -2.68 -0.60
C ALA A 197 10.71 -4.20 -0.45
N SER A 198 9.87 -4.83 0.37
CA SER A 198 9.88 -6.28 0.59
C SER A 198 9.42 -7.06 -0.66
N ASP A 199 8.35 -6.59 -1.32
CA ASP A 199 7.76 -7.25 -2.50
C ASP A 199 8.65 -7.14 -3.75
N THR A 200 9.50 -6.12 -3.81
CA THR A 200 10.46 -5.90 -4.91
C THR A 200 11.84 -6.51 -4.63
N ALA A 201 12.12 -6.92 -3.40
CA ALA A 201 13.45 -7.37 -3.00
C ALA A 201 13.92 -8.60 -3.79
N GLY A 202 14.98 -8.44 -4.56
CA GLY A 202 15.55 -9.51 -5.38
C GLY A 202 14.83 -9.77 -6.71
N SER A 203 13.78 -9.00 -7.02
CA SER A 203 13.10 -9.07 -8.32
C SER A 203 13.88 -8.31 -9.40
N ALA A 204 13.76 -8.76 -10.66
CA ALA A 204 14.27 -8.03 -11.80
C ALA A 204 13.36 -6.82 -12.11
N PRO A 205 13.87 -5.80 -12.82
CA PRO A 205 13.03 -4.69 -13.30
C PRO A 205 11.92 -5.16 -14.23
N PHE A 206 10.78 -4.48 -14.18
CA PHE A 206 9.69 -4.66 -15.11
C PHE A 206 10.13 -4.25 -16.52
N PHE A 207 9.89 -5.12 -17.49
CA PHE A 207 10.25 -4.86 -18.89
C PHE A 207 9.03 -4.33 -19.64
N GLU A 208 9.02 -3.04 -19.90
CA GLU A 208 7.91 -2.34 -20.56
C GLU A 208 7.80 -2.68 -22.04
N GLN A 209 6.58 -2.96 -22.53
CA GLN A 209 6.28 -3.14 -23.94
C GLN A 209 5.99 -1.80 -24.62
N GLU A 210 6.29 -1.70 -25.91
CA GLU A 210 5.93 -0.52 -26.71
C GLU A 210 4.46 -0.57 -27.15
N ALA A 211 3.78 0.58 -27.13
CA ALA A 211 2.43 0.72 -27.70
C ALA A 211 2.41 0.38 -29.22
N LEU A 212 1.24 0.06 -29.74
CA LEU A 212 1.04 -0.13 -31.17
C LEU A 212 1.19 1.20 -31.93
N ASN A 213 1.65 1.13 -33.17
CA ASN A 213 1.81 2.35 -34.00
C ASN A 213 0.47 2.94 -34.46
N ASN A 214 -0.60 2.13 -34.54
CA ASN A 214 -1.93 2.60 -34.95
C ASN A 214 -2.62 3.32 -33.78
N ARG A 215 -2.80 4.61 -33.91
CA ARG A 215 -3.47 5.49 -32.91
C ARG A 215 -4.92 5.80 -33.25
N GLU A 216 -5.46 5.32 -34.38
CA GLU A 216 -6.82 5.60 -34.85
C GLU A 216 -7.80 4.49 -34.45
N LEU A 217 -7.43 3.62 -33.50
CA LEU A 217 -8.29 2.55 -33.00
C LEU A 217 -9.35 3.12 -32.02
N SER A 218 -10.59 2.63 -32.15
CA SER A 218 -11.63 2.99 -31.20
C SER A 218 -11.41 2.31 -29.84
N ALA A 219 -11.97 2.89 -28.78
CA ALA A 219 -11.91 2.32 -27.44
C ALA A 219 -12.52 0.91 -27.37
N GLU A 220 -13.63 0.68 -28.11
CA GLU A 220 -14.28 -0.64 -28.21
C GLU A 220 -13.33 -1.68 -28.80
N ARG A 221 -12.64 -1.33 -29.92
CA ARG A 221 -11.70 -2.24 -30.56
C ARG A 221 -10.49 -2.54 -29.66
N LEU A 222 -9.99 -1.55 -28.95
CA LEU A 222 -8.90 -1.74 -27.98
C LEU A 222 -9.35 -2.61 -26.81
N ASN A 223 -10.57 -2.43 -26.32
CA ASN A 223 -11.15 -3.28 -25.26
C ASN A 223 -11.29 -4.75 -25.74
N GLU A 224 -11.81 -4.98 -26.95
CA GLU A 224 -11.92 -6.32 -27.52
C GLU A 224 -10.54 -6.98 -27.61
N TRP A 225 -9.55 -6.32 -28.21
CA TRP A 225 -8.20 -6.86 -28.35
C TRP A 225 -7.49 -7.11 -27.02
N PHE A 226 -7.67 -6.22 -26.06
CA PHE A 226 -7.12 -6.41 -24.72
C PHE A 226 -7.65 -7.70 -24.08
N ARG A 227 -8.96 -7.88 -24.09
CA ARG A 227 -9.61 -9.07 -23.51
C ARG A 227 -9.24 -10.35 -24.27
N GLU A 228 -9.16 -10.31 -25.61
CA GLU A 228 -8.70 -11.43 -26.43
C GLU A 228 -7.27 -11.87 -26.08
N ASN A 229 -6.33 -10.91 -25.92
CA ASN A 229 -4.96 -11.23 -25.52
C ASN A 229 -4.92 -11.81 -24.09
N ILE A 230 -5.68 -11.24 -23.14
CA ILE A 230 -5.80 -11.79 -21.78
C ILE A 230 -6.39 -13.22 -21.80
N GLU A 231 -7.38 -13.49 -22.66
CA GLU A 231 -7.98 -14.82 -22.76
C GLU A 231 -6.98 -15.89 -23.21
N VAL A 232 -6.12 -15.57 -24.16
CA VAL A 232 -5.07 -16.48 -24.65
C VAL A 232 -3.77 -16.39 -23.83
N ARG A 233 -3.76 -15.64 -22.74
CA ARG A 233 -2.62 -15.45 -21.83
C ARG A 233 -1.40 -14.77 -22.50
N ASP A 234 -1.62 -13.93 -23.51
CA ASP A 234 -0.61 -13.10 -24.14
C ASP A 234 -0.48 -11.77 -23.37
N ALA A 235 0.38 -11.75 -22.36
CA ALA A 235 0.64 -10.56 -21.56
C ALA A 235 1.26 -9.43 -22.39
N ASP A 236 2.23 -9.75 -23.27
CA ASP A 236 2.92 -8.74 -24.09
C ASP A 236 1.95 -8.05 -25.05
N GLY A 237 1.10 -8.82 -25.72
CA GLY A 237 0.06 -8.30 -26.60
C GLY A 237 -0.95 -7.43 -25.87
N ALA A 238 -1.42 -7.89 -24.71
CA ALA A 238 -2.35 -7.14 -23.85
C ALA A 238 -1.74 -5.82 -23.35
N GLU A 239 -0.48 -5.83 -22.90
CA GLU A 239 0.21 -4.62 -22.45
C GLU A 239 0.33 -3.59 -23.57
N ARG A 240 0.72 -4.02 -24.77
CA ARG A 240 0.82 -3.14 -25.94
C ARG A 240 -0.51 -2.47 -26.28
N VAL A 241 -1.61 -3.23 -26.21
CA VAL A 241 -2.96 -2.70 -26.45
C VAL A 241 -3.34 -1.68 -25.39
N LEU A 242 -3.08 -1.98 -24.11
CA LEU A 242 -3.39 -1.08 -22.99
C LEU A 242 -2.58 0.22 -23.08
N ARG A 243 -1.27 0.15 -23.36
CA ARG A 243 -0.43 1.34 -23.58
C ARG A 243 -0.92 2.16 -24.77
N THR A 244 -1.40 1.51 -25.83
CA THR A 244 -2.00 2.20 -26.99
C THR A 244 -3.25 2.97 -26.56
N ALA A 245 -4.12 2.38 -25.73
CA ALA A 245 -5.31 3.04 -25.22
C ALA A 245 -4.97 4.27 -24.36
N ILE A 246 -3.98 4.15 -23.47
CA ILE A 246 -3.53 5.26 -22.62
C ILE A 246 -2.93 6.38 -23.46
N GLN A 247 -2.04 6.08 -24.42
CA GLN A 247 -1.39 7.06 -25.28
C GLN A 247 -2.35 7.68 -26.31
N ALA A 248 -3.47 7.03 -26.63
CA ALA A 248 -4.56 7.59 -27.44
C ALA A 248 -5.56 8.43 -26.62
N ASP A 249 -5.25 8.69 -25.33
CA ASP A 249 -6.07 9.45 -24.37
C ASP A 249 -7.51 8.88 -24.26
N VAL A 250 -7.61 7.54 -24.25
CA VAL A 250 -8.88 6.87 -23.94
C VAL A 250 -9.29 7.23 -22.51
N GLY A 251 -10.55 7.65 -22.36
CA GLY A 251 -11.07 8.17 -21.11
C GLY A 251 -10.97 7.14 -19.94
N ARG A 252 -10.87 7.64 -18.71
CA ARG A 252 -10.72 6.82 -17.49
C ARG A 252 -11.81 5.75 -17.34
N GLY A 253 -13.05 6.07 -17.70
CA GLY A 253 -14.18 5.12 -17.68
C GLY A 253 -14.00 3.97 -18.66
N GLU A 254 -13.46 4.23 -19.85
CA GLU A 254 -13.17 3.17 -20.84
C GLU A 254 -11.98 2.30 -20.40
N LEU A 255 -10.93 2.89 -19.81
CA LEU A 255 -9.84 2.13 -19.20
C LEU A 255 -10.34 1.25 -18.05
N ALA A 256 -11.28 1.76 -17.24
CA ALA A 256 -11.94 0.99 -16.19
C ALA A 256 -12.74 -0.17 -16.80
N ARG A 257 -13.54 0.08 -17.82
CA ARG A 257 -14.31 -0.95 -18.53
C ARG A 257 -13.41 -2.03 -19.12
N MET A 258 -12.28 -1.65 -19.71
CA MET A 258 -11.29 -2.58 -20.27
C MET A 258 -10.70 -3.49 -19.19
N LEU A 259 -10.17 -2.92 -18.12
CA LEU A 259 -9.47 -3.67 -17.07
C LEU A 259 -10.44 -4.46 -16.18
N PHE A 260 -11.51 -3.85 -15.66
CA PHE A 260 -12.51 -4.57 -14.87
C PHE A 260 -13.28 -5.60 -15.71
N GLY A 261 -13.48 -5.33 -17.02
CA GLY A 261 -14.02 -6.29 -17.96
C GLY A 261 -13.19 -7.57 -17.99
N ALA A 262 -11.90 -7.45 -18.26
CA ALA A 262 -10.98 -8.58 -18.31
C ALA A 262 -10.84 -9.31 -16.96
N THR A 263 -10.95 -8.62 -15.81
CA THR A 263 -10.91 -9.27 -14.50
C THR A 263 -12.16 -10.11 -14.21
N THR A 264 -13.32 -9.75 -14.78
CA THR A 264 -14.61 -10.40 -14.53
C THR A 264 -15.10 -11.29 -15.67
N ASP A 265 -14.33 -11.49 -16.73
CA ASP A 265 -14.67 -12.46 -17.78
C ASP A 265 -14.69 -13.91 -17.27
N HIS A 266 -13.80 -14.21 -16.34
CA HIS A 266 -13.76 -15.46 -15.58
C HIS A 266 -14.10 -15.24 -14.12
N LEU A 267 -14.51 -16.31 -13.42
CA LEU A 267 -14.97 -16.21 -12.04
C LEU A 267 -13.79 -16.04 -11.07
N TYR A 268 -13.89 -15.08 -10.18
CA TYR A 268 -13.05 -14.90 -9.00
C TYR A 268 -11.55 -15.17 -9.25
N ARG A 269 -11.00 -14.55 -10.32
CA ARG A 269 -9.64 -14.78 -10.82
C ARG A 269 -8.60 -14.57 -9.73
N ASN A 270 -7.62 -15.47 -9.67
CA ASN A 270 -6.51 -15.44 -8.71
C ASN A 270 -6.99 -15.19 -7.26
N THR A 271 -8.00 -15.92 -6.82
CA THR A 271 -8.61 -15.78 -5.48
C THR A 271 -9.10 -14.35 -5.15
N GLY A 272 -9.46 -13.58 -6.20
CA GLY A 272 -9.95 -12.21 -6.09
C GLY A 272 -8.88 -11.13 -6.25
N HIS A 273 -7.60 -11.47 -6.22
CA HIS A 273 -6.51 -10.50 -6.25
C HIS A 273 -6.48 -9.66 -7.53
N THR A 274 -6.80 -10.22 -8.70
CA THR A 274 -6.77 -9.44 -9.95
C THR A 274 -7.69 -8.23 -9.91
N LEU A 275 -8.91 -8.40 -9.38
CA LEU A 275 -9.87 -7.30 -9.26
C LEU A 275 -9.46 -6.31 -8.17
N ASP A 276 -9.03 -6.80 -7.02
CA ASP A 276 -8.59 -5.96 -5.91
C ASP A 276 -7.36 -5.13 -6.30
N PHE A 277 -6.36 -5.73 -6.93
CA PHE A 277 -5.16 -5.03 -7.42
C PHE A 277 -5.52 -3.97 -8.46
N THR A 278 -6.41 -4.30 -9.39
CA THR A 278 -6.91 -3.34 -10.37
C THR A 278 -7.58 -2.16 -9.68
N ASN A 279 -8.48 -2.41 -8.72
CA ASN A 279 -9.14 -1.34 -7.98
C ASN A 279 -8.13 -0.46 -7.21
N LYS A 280 -7.13 -1.07 -6.54
CA LYS A 280 -6.10 -0.33 -5.81
C LYS A 280 -5.18 0.49 -6.73
N ALA A 281 -4.90 0.01 -7.93
CA ALA A 281 -4.15 0.78 -8.91
C ALA A 281 -4.93 2.05 -9.34
N PHE A 282 -6.24 1.93 -9.57
CA PHE A 282 -7.09 3.08 -9.86
C PHE A 282 -7.19 4.07 -8.69
N GLU A 283 -7.39 3.58 -7.46
CA GLU A 283 -7.40 4.41 -6.26
C GLU A 283 -6.07 5.14 -6.06
N THR A 284 -4.96 4.46 -6.35
CA THR A 284 -3.62 5.05 -6.28
C THR A 284 -3.46 6.17 -7.30
N LEU A 285 -3.90 5.97 -8.56
CA LEU A 285 -3.87 7.01 -9.59
C LEU A 285 -4.75 8.22 -9.24
N ASP A 286 -5.88 8.02 -8.57
CA ASP A 286 -6.72 9.13 -8.10
C ASP A 286 -5.98 10.02 -7.07
N ARG A 287 -4.97 9.48 -6.36
CA ARG A 287 -4.17 10.20 -5.36
C ARG A 287 -2.93 10.85 -5.93
N ILE A 288 -2.13 10.07 -6.69
CA ILE A 288 -0.83 10.56 -7.19
C ILE A 288 -0.92 11.27 -8.54
N GLY A 289 -2.07 11.19 -9.23
CA GLY A 289 -2.29 11.78 -10.54
C GLY A 289 -2.37 10.75 -11.68
N TRP A 290 -3.27 11.01 -12.63
CA TRP A 290 -3.52 10.13 -13.78
C TRP A 290 -2.45 10.24 -14.88
N GLU A 291 -1.57 11.21 -14.83
CA GLU A 291 -0.36 11.30 -15.64
C GLU A 291 0.58 10.10 -15.43
N HIS A 292 0.44 9.39 -14.33
CA HIS A 292 1.17 8.16 -14.03
C HIS A 292 0.51 6.88 -14.57
N ALA A 293 -0.64 6.98 -15.27
CA ALA A 293 -1.40 5.82 -15.75
C ALA A 293 -0.58 4.88 -16.64
N GLU A 294 0.27 5.42 -17.52
CA GLU A 294 1.12 4.64 -18.42
C GLU A 294 2.20 3.84 -17.67
N ARG A 295 2.60 4.30 -16.50
CA ARG A 295 3.52 3.58 -15.62
C ARG A 295 2.79 2.52 -14.77
N VAL A 296 1.59 2.84 -14.30
CA VAL A 296 0.88 2.04 -13.30
C VAL A 296 0.05 0.92 -13.95
N LEU A 297 -0.86 1.25 -14.87
CA LEU A 297 -1.84 0.28 -15.35
C LEU A 297 -1.24 -0.91 -16.11
N PRO A 298 -0.18 -0.77 -16.94
CA PRO A 298 0.43 -1.91 -17.62
C PRO A 298 1.00 -2.96 -16.66
N THR A 299 1.42 -2.58 -15.46
CA THR A 299 1.97 -3.52 -14.47
C THR A 299 0.93 -4.50 -13.91
N LEU A 300 -0.38 -4.26 -14.13
CA LEU A 300 -1.44 -5.21 -13.80
C LEU A 300 -1.52 -6.41 -14.75
N VAL A 301 -1.01 -6.23 -15.98
CA VAL A 301 -1.24 -7.17 -17.08
C VAL A 301 -0.63 -8.55 -16.85
N PRO A 302 0.61 -8.71 -16.37
CA PRO A 302 1.20 -10.03 -16.12
C PRO A 302 0.33 -10.86 -15.17
N GLY A 303 -0.01 -10.30 -14.00
CA GLY A 303 -0.84 -10.98 -13.01
C GLY A 303 -2.26 -11.28 -13.49
N LEU A 304 -2.80 -10.48 -14.42
CA LEU A 304 -4.10 -10.72 -15.02
C LEU A 304 -4.06 -11.83 -16.08
N ALA A 305 -3.04 -11.86 -16.92
CA ALA A 305 -2.88 -12.89 -17.96
C ALA A 305 -2.64 -14.29 -17.36
N GLU A 306 -1.86 -14.38 -16.28
CA GLU A 306 -1.52 -15.65 -15.61
C GLU A 306 -2.55 -16.11 -14.59
N ALA A 307 -3.59 -15.31 -14.30
CA ALA A 307 -4.55 -15.57 -13.25
C ALA A 307 -5.22 -16.94 -13.37
N SER A 308 -5.33 -17.66 -12.24
CA SER A 308 -6.19 -18.85 -12.11
C SER A 308 -7.66 -18.46 -12.24
N ARG A 309 -8.50 -19.41 -12.63
CA ARG A 309 -9.94 -19.25 -12.86
C ARG A 309 -10.70 -20.12 -11.86
N ALA A 310 -11.61 -19.55 -11.09
CA ALA A 310 -12.29 -20.27 -10.02
C ALA A 310 -13.21 -21.37 -10.56
N GLU A 311 -13.81 -21.20 -11.74
CA GLU A 311 -14.64 -22.20 -12.40
C GLU A 311 -13.92 -23.50 -12.78
N GLU A 312 -12.58 -23.48 -12.77
CA GLU A 312 -11.74 -24.67 -12.96
C GLU A 312 -11.58 -25.47 -11.67
N ASN A 313 -11.94 -24.89 -10.51
CA ASN A 313 -11.84 -25.54 -9.22
C ASN A 313 -13.06 -26.40 -8.89
N SER A 314 -12.84 -27.60 -8.34
CA SER A 314 -13.91 -28.51 -7.95
C SER A 314 -14.90 -27.93 -6.95
N SER A 315 -14.44 -27.05 -6.06
CA SER A 315 -15.29 -26.38 -5.05
C SER A 315 -16.36 -25.46 -5.64
N TRP A 316 -16.17 -24.98 -6.88
CA TRP A 316 -17.14 -24.18 -7.62
C TRP A 316 -18.09 -25.05 -8.49
N ARG A 317 -17.80 -26.36 -8.61
CA ARG A 317 -18.56 -27.30 -9.43
C ARG A 317 -19.28 -28.34 -8.60
N GLN A 318 -18.86 -28.63 -7.37
CA GLN A 318 -19.37 -29.71 -6.52
C GLN A 318 -19.59 -29.22 -5.07
N PRO A 319 -20.62 -29.69 -4.35
CA PRO A 319 -21.69 -30.59 -4.81
C PRO A 319 -22.75 -29.88 -5.68
N ILE A 320 -22.74 -28.55 -5.75
CA ILE A 320 -23.61 -27.73 -6.60
C ILE A 320 -22.71 -27.03 -7.61
N ASP A 321 -23.07 -27.05 -8.90
CA ASP A 321 -22.35 -26.31 -9.95
C ASP A 321 -22.72 -24.82 -9.88
N VAL A 322 -22.10 -24.11 -8.93
CA VAL A 322 -22.33 -22.67 -8.76
C VAL A 322 -21.70 -21.85 -9.89
N ALA A 323 -20.63 -22.36 -10.50
CA ALA A 323 -20.03 -21.73 -11.67
C ALA A 323 -21.01 -21.75 -12.87
N GLY A 324 -21.64 -22.90 -13.14
CA GLY A 324 -22.68 -23.01 -14.17
C GLY A 324 -23.84 -22.06 -13.91
N LEU A 325 -24.29 -21.97 -12.65
CA LEU A 325 -25.36 -21.07 -12.24
C LEU A 325 -25.04 -19.58 -12.52
N ILE A 326 -23.80 -19.15 -12.26
CA ILE A 326 -23.37 -17.78 -12.56
C ILE A 326 -23.31 -17.55 -14.06
N PHE A 327 -22.75 -18.48 -14.84
CA PHE A 327 -22.70 -18.34 -16.29
C PHE A 327 -24.09 -18.24 -16.92
N GLU A 328 -25.07 -19.07 -16.47
CA GLU A 328 -26.47 -18.95 -16.90
C GLU A 328 -27.06 -17.58 -16.58
N ALA A 329 -26.75 -17.02 -15.39
CA ALA A 329 -27.19 -15.66 -15.03
C ALA A 329 -26.53 -14.60 -15.91
N ARG A 330 -25.26 -14.77 -16.28
CA ARG A 330 -24.55 -13.82 -17.15
C ARG A 330 -25.05 -13.80 -18.58
N ASP A 331 -25.53 -14.91 -19.14
CA ASP A 331 -26.04 -15.00 -20.50
C ASP A 331 -27.23 -14.04 -20.78
N GLY A 332 -28.03 -13.71 -19.77
CA GLY A 332 -29.13 -12.76 -19.90
C GLY A 332 -28.90 -11.39 -19.26
N LEU A 333 -27.68 -11.10 -18.82
CA LEU A 333 -27.38 -9.94 -17.96
C LEU A 333 -27.65 -8.61 -18.65
N GLU A 334 -27.17 -8.40 -19.88
CA GLU A 334 -27.37 -7.14 -20.62
C GLU A 334 -28.86 -6.83 -20.80
N ALA A 335 -29.65 -7.82 -21.19
CA ALA A 335 -31.09 -7.67 -21.33
C ALA A 335 -31.78 -7.35 -20.00
N ARG A 336 -31.29 -7.88 -18.87
CA ARG A 336 -31.81 -7.53 -17.53
C ARG A 336 -31.48 -6.10 -17.14
N ILE A 337 -30.25 -5.64 -17.42
CA ILE A 337 -29.84 -4.25 -17.20
C ILE A 337 -30.71 -3.31 -18.01
N ASP A 338 -30.89 -3.57 -19.29
CA ASP A 338 -31.69 -2.74 -20.19
C ASP A 338 -33.16 -2.68 -19.76
N ASN A 339 -33.76 -3.82 -19.38
CA ASN A 339 -35.12 -3.90 -18.88
C ASN A 339 -35.30 -3.16 -17.53
N GLY A 340 -34.27 -3.15 -16.69
CA GLY A 340 -34.25 -2.42 -15.42
C GLY A 340 -34.03 -0.89 -15.57
N ALA A 341 -33.60 -0.45 -16.76
CA ALA A 341 -33.24 0.96 -16.96
C ALA A 341 -34.35 1.92 -16.58
N GLY A 342 -34.09 2.84 -15.65
CA GLY A 342 -35.08 3.79 -15.12
C GLY A 342 -36.00 3.22 -14.03
N GLY A 343 -35.83 1.97 -13.62
CA GLY A 343 -36.49 1.37 -12.46
C GLY A 343 -36.11 2.05 -11.15
N LYS A 344 -36.89 1.81 -10.11
CA LYS A 344 -36.63 2.31 -8.75
C LYS A 344 -36.62 1.10 -7.81
N TRP A 345 -35.52 0.40 -7.83
CA TRP A 345 -35.33 -0.72 -6.91
C TRP A 345 -35.16 -0.19 -5.47
N GLU A 346 -35.91 -0.78 -4.56
CA GLU A 346 -35.73 -0.61 -3.12
C GLU A 346 -35.26 -1.94 -2.53
N GLU A 347 -34.27 -1.87 -1.66
CA GLU A 347 -33.70 -3.08 -1.04
C GLU A 347 -34.74 -3.71 -0.12
N PRO A 348 -35.15 -4.99 -0.39
CA PRO A 348 -36.07 -5.72 0.49
C PRO A 348 -35.43 -5.96 1.88
N GLU A 349 -36.26 -6.01 2.93
CA GLU A 349 -35.80 -6.23 4.31
C GLU A 349 -35.01 -7.51 4.48
N ASP A 350 -35.32 -8.58 3.71
CA ASP A 350 -34.69 -9.89 3.74
C ASP A 350 -33.51 -10.01 2.75
N PHE A 351 -33.13 -8.94 2.04
CA PHE A 351 -32.13 -9.01 0.96
C PHE A 351 -30.79 -9.53 1.46
N ILE A 352 -30.27 -8.97 2.53
CA ILE A 352 -28.99 -9.38 3.14
C ILE A 352 -29.08 -10.80 3.71
N GLU A 353 -30.21 -11.18 4.31
CA GLU A 353 -30.43 -12.54 4.83
C GLU A 353 -30.34 -13.58 3.71
N VAL A 354 -30.88 -13.29 2.52
CA VAL A 354 -30.75 -14.16 1.35
C VAL A 354 -29.30 -14.24 0.89
N LEU A 355 -28.56 -13.14 0.82
CA LEU A 355 -27.15 -13.12 0.36
C LEU A 355 -26.22 -13.95 1.26
N ILE A 356 -26.46 -13.97 2.58
CA ILE A 356 -25.69 -14.81 3.52
C ILE A 356 -26.30 -16.19 3.74
N GLY A 357 -27.37 -16.53 3.01
CA GLY A 357 -28.12 -17.77 3.13
C GLY A 357 -27.40 -19.00 2.58
N ASP A 358 -28.14 -20.13 2.56
CA ASP A 358 -27.63 -21.46 2.22
C ASP A 358 -27.99 -21.98 0.83
N ASP A 359 -28.80 -21.23 0.07
CA ASP A 359 -29.24 -21.61 -1.26
C ASP A 359 -28.65 -20.67 -2.34
N PRO A 360 -27.66 -21.12 -3.13
CA PRO A 360 -27.04 -20.31 -4.15
C PRO A 360 -27.98 -19.93 -5.30
N ARG A 361 -29.04 -20.73 -5.53
CA ARG A 361 -30.06 -20.43 -6.56
C ARG A 361 -30.89 -19.22 -6.14
N SER A 362 -31.32 -19.19 -4.88
CA SER A 362 -32.04 -18.07 -4.31
C SER A 362 -31.22 -16.80 -4.31
N ILE A 363 -29.90 -16.90 -4.06
CA ILE A 363 -28.96 -15.74 -4.11
C ILE A 363 -28.93 -15.17 -5.53
N VAL A 364 -28.67 -16.01 -6.54
CA VAL A 364 -28.60 -15.57 -7.94
C VAL A 364 -29.93 -15.00 -8.40
N GLN A 365 -31.04 -15.68 -8.11
CA GLN A 365 -32.39 -15.21 -8.46
C GLN A 365 -32.69 -13.83 -7.83
N ARG A 366 -32.31 -13.62 -6.58
CA ARG A 366 -32.53 -12.35 -5.88
C ARG A 366 -31.73 -11.21 -6.53
N LEU A 367 -30.52 -11.48 -7.00
CA LEU A 367 -29.72 -10.51 -7.76
C LEU A 367 -30.36 -10.23 -9.14
N ASP A 368 -30.83 -11.25 -9.85
CA ASP A 368 -31.53 -11.12 -11.13
C ASP A 368 -32.79 -10.24 -11.01
N GLU A 369 -33.61 -10.49 -9.98
CA GLU A 369 -34.82 -9.71 -9.68
C GLU A 369 -34.47 -8.24 -9.38
N ALA A 370 -33.42 -8.00 -8.60
CA ALA A 370 -32.97 -6.64 -8.25
C ALA A 370 -32.48 -5.89 -9.49
N ILE A 371 -31.66 -6.52 -10.36
CA ILE A 371 -31.17 -5.91 -11.60
C ILE A 371 -32.36 -5.60 -12.52
N ALA A 372 -33.27 -6.51 -12.71
CA ALA A 372 -34.47 -6.32 -13.54
C ALA A 372 -35.41 -5.22 -12.99
N ALA A 373 -35.38 -4.99 -11.67
CA ALA A 373 -36.13 -3.90 -11.02
C ALA A 373 -35.40 -2.54 -11.08
N GLY A 374 -34.19 -2.50 -11.63
CA GLY A 374 -33.40 -1.27 -11.81
C GLY A 374 -32.43 -0.95 -10.66
N ALA A 375 -31.97 -1.96 -9.94
CA ALA A 375 -30.89 -1.78 -8.98
C ALA A 375 -29.60 -1.41 -9.70
N SER A 376 -28.96 -0.30 -9.30
CA SER A 376 -27.65 0.06 -9.84
C SER A 376 -26.56 -0.89 -9.33
N ALA A 377 -25.51 -1.08 -10.14
CA ALA A 377 -24.35 -1.88 -9.77
C ALA A 377 -23.74 -1.40 -8.44
N GLU A 378 -23.64 -0.08 -8.22
CA GLU A 378 -23.09 0.49 -6.98
C GLU A 378 -23.91 0.07 -5.74
N ARG A 379 -25.26 0.16 -5.80
CA ARG A 379 -26.11 -0.25 -4.67
C ARG A 379 -26.02 -1.75 -4.38
N LEU A 380 -26.03 -2.59 -5.41
CA LEU A 380 -25.90 -4.04 -5.25
C LEU A 380 -24.52 -4.41 -4.71
N ALA A 381 -23.46 -3.81 -5.25
CA ALA A 381 -22.09 -4.05 -4.78
C ALA A 381 -21.91 -3.61 -3.32
N SER A 382 -22.53 -2.49 -2.91
CA SER A 382 -22.56 -2.06 -1.51
C SER A 382 -23.23 -3.09 -0.60
N ALA A 383 -24.39 -3.60 -0.99
CA ALA A 383 -25.12 -4.62 -0.23
C ALA A 383 -24.32 -5.94 -0.13
N VAL A 384 -23.68 -6.38 -1.23
CA VAL A 384 -22.84 -7.57 -1.25
C VAL A 384 -21.57 -7.37 -0.38
N THR A 385 -20.96 -6.17 -0.40
CA THR A 385 -19.83 -5.85 0.48
C THR A 385 -20.24 -5.91 1.96
N TYR A 386 -21.42 -5.40 2.29
CA TYR A 386 -21.96 -5.52 3.64
C TYR A 386 -22.23 -6.99 4.04
N ALA A 387 -22.79 -7.80 3.13
CA ALA A 387 -22.96 -9.23 3.36
C ALA A 387 -21.62 -9.95 3.59
N ALA A 388 -20.56 -9.57 2.88
CA ALA A 388 -19.20 -10.09 3.11
C ALA A 388 -18.68 -9.73 4.51
N ALA A 389 -18.89 -8.49 4.97
CA ALA A 389 -18.53 -8.05 6.31
C ALA A 389 -19.31 -8.85 7.40
N LEU A 390 -20.60 -9.07 7.19
CA LEU A 390 -21.40 -9.92 8.09
C LEU A 390 -20.92 -11.38 8.12
N ARG A 391 -20.47 -11.91 6.99
CA ARG A 391 -19.86 -13.26 6.95
C ARG A 391 -18.59 -13.32 7.80
N ILE A 392 -17.73 -12.29 7.76
CA ILE A 392 -16.54 -12.17 8.64
C ILE A 392 -16.98 -12.15 10.11
N ALA A 393 -17.97 -11.34 10.46
CA ALA A 393 -18.46 -11.22 11.83
C ALA A 393 -19.01 -12.54 12.42
N GLN A 394 -19.37 -13.50 11.56
CA GLN A 394 -19.81 -14.83 11.97
C GLN A 394 -18.67 -15.83 12.21
N PHE A 395 -17.42 -15.46 11.90
CA PHE A 395 -16.27 -16.32 12.17
C PHE A 395 -15.93 -16.30 13.66
N GLY A 396 -15.53 -17.44 14.20
CA GLY A 396 -15.19 -17.61 15.60
C GLY A 396 -13.69 -17.77 15.83
N THR A 397 -13.25 -17.66 17.09
CA THR A 397 -11.84 -17.83 17.47
C THR A 397 -11.30 -19.24 17.22
N SER A 398 -12.18 -20.21 16.96
CA SER A 398 -11.80 -21.58 16.56
C SER A 398 -11.40 -21.72 15.09
N ASN A 399 -11.66 -20.70 14.27
CA ASN A 399 -11.25 -20.70 12.88
C ASN A 399 -9.73 -20.54 12.77
N GLU A 400 -9.13 -21.27 11.81
CA GLU A 400 -7.70 -21.22 11.56
C GLU A 400 -7.33 -19.97 10.72
N PHE A 401 -6.03 -19.65 10.69
CA PHE A 401 -5.52 -18.50 9.93
C PHE A 401 -5.97 -18.52 8.46
N ASN A 402 -5.95 -19.66 7.81
CA ASN A 402 -6.35 -19.78 6.40
C ASN A 402 -7.83 -19.51 6.17
N ASP A 403 -8.71 -19.84 7.14
CA ASP A 403 -10.12 -19.53 7.07
C ASP A 403 -10.34 -18.02 7.10
N TRP A 404 -9.70 -17.34 8.05
CA TRP A 404 -9.71 -15.89 8.16
C TRP A 404 -9.14 -15.21 6.91
N ASN A 405 -8.01 -15.70 6.41
CA ASN A 405 -7.40 -15.18 5.18
C ASN A 405 -8.37 -15.29 4.00
N THR A 406 -9.06 -16.43 3.86
CA THR A 406 -10.02 -16.67 2.78
C THR A 406 -11.19 -15.68 2.84
N VAL A 407 -11.80 -15.48 4.01
CA VAL A 407 -12.97 -14.60 4.12
C VAL A 407 -12.59 -13.12 3.98
N HIS A 408 -11.36 -12.74 4.38
CA HIS A 408 -10.84 -11.40 4.14
C HIS A 408 -10.62 -11.13 2.64
N HIS A 409 -10.13 -12.11 1.86
CA HIS A 409 -10.03 -11.98 0.39
C HIS A 409 -11.41 -11.80 -0.25
N THR A 410 -12.42 -12.51 0.24
CA THR A 410 -13.80 -12.31 -0.23
C THR A 410 -14.29 -10.89 0.03
N PHE A 411 -14.01 -10.34 1.21
CA PHE A 411 -14.36 -8.97 1.53
C PHE A 411 -13.60 -7.95 0.65
N SER A 412 -12.28 -8.13 0.49
CA SER A 412 -11.47 -7.27 -0.39
C SER A 412 -11.98 -7.30 -1.83
N TYR A 413 -12.34 -8.49 -2.33
CA TYR A 413 -12.96 -8.63 -3.66
C TYR A 413 -14.30 -7.92 -3.76
N ALA A 414 -15.21 -8.11 -2.79
CA ALA A 414 -16.50 -7.44 -2.77
C ALA A 414 -16.35 -5.90 -2.74
N ASN A 415 -15.41 -5.40 -1.93
CA ASN A 415 -15.06 -3.97 -1.90
C ASN A 415 -14.50 -3.49 -3.24
N ALA A 416 -13.67 -4.29 -3.90
CA ALA A 416 -13.13 -3.94 -5.23
C ALA A 416 -14.23 -3.94 -6.31
N VAL A 417 -15.22 -4.84 -6.21
CA VAL A 417 -16.44 -4.79 -7.06
C VAL A 417 -17.22 -3.50 -6.84
N HIS A 418 -17.36 -3.06 -5.58
CA HIS A 418 -17.98 -1.77 -5.27
C HIS A 418 -17.16 -0.61 -5.86
N GLY A 419 -15.84 -0.63 -5.76
CA GLY A 419 -14.95 0.34 -6.40
C GLY A 419 -15.11 0.36 -7.92
N ALA A 420 -15.19 -0.80 -8.58
CA ALA A 420 -15.45 -0.92 -10.01
C ALA A 420 -16.81 -0.33 -10.40
N ALA A 421 -17.88 -0.64 -9.64
CA ALA A 421 -19.23 -0.13 -9.88
C ALA A 421 -19.35 1.40 -9.77
N ARG A 422 -18.42 2.05 -9.10
CA ARG A 422 -18.32 3.52 -9.02
C ARG A 422 -17.57 4.14 -10.21
N ARG A 423 -16.90 3.32 -11.02
CA ARG A 423 -16.03 3.76 -12.14
C ARG A 423 -16.62 3.41 -13.50
N THR A 424 -17.47 2.39 -13.55
CA THR A 424 -18.12 1.92 -14.75
C THR A 424 -19.57 1.49 -14.45
N ASP A 425 -20.46 1.75 -15.39
CA ASP A 425 -21.87 1.35 -15.35
C ASP A 425 -22.15 0.10 -16.23
N GLY A 426 -21.11 -0.51 -16.76
CA GLY A 426 -21.18 -1.66 -17.66
C GLY A 426 -21.46 -3.00 -16.97
N PRO A 427 -21.67 -4.08 -17.75
CA PRO A 427 -21.97 -5.41 -17.24
C PRO A 427 -20.84 -6.02 -16.39
N GLU A 428 -19.61 -5.55 -16.52
CA GLU A 428 -18.44 -6.03 -15.79
C GLU A 428 -18.60 -5.90 -14.26
N ALA A 429 -19.20 -4.81 -13.79
CA ALA A 429 -19.46 -4.62 -12.35
C ALA A 429 -20.50 -5.63 -11.84
N TYR A 430 -21.59 -5.86 -12.60
CA TYR A 430 -22.61 -6.84 -12.25
C TYR A 430 -22.08 -8.27 -12.27
N ARG A 431 -21.15 -8.62 -13.20
CA ARG A 431 -20.47 -9.93 -13.19
C ARG A 431 -19.70 -10.14 -11.88
N GLY A 432 -18.96 -9.12 -11.43
CA GLY A 432 -18.26 -9.18 -10.16
C GLY A 432 -19.20 -9.32 -8.94
N ILE A 433 -20.39 -8.75 -8.99
CA ILE A 433 -21.42 -8.88 -7.93
C ILE A 433 -21.86 -10.34 -7.76
N TYR A 434 -22.13 -11.07 -8.85
CA TYR A 434 -22.46 -12.52 -8.77
C TYR A 434 -21.31 -13.32 -8.19
N ASP A 435 -20.08 -13.05 -8.63
CA ASP A 435 -18.90 -13.75 -8.13
C ASP A 435 -18.73 -13.55 -6.62
N ALA A 436 -18.83 -12.29 -6.15
CA ALA A 436 -18.72 -11.95 -4.75
C ALA A 436 -19.83 -12.62 -3.91
N ALA A 437 -21.08 -12.55 -4.34
CA ALA A 437 -22.21 -13.13 -3.62
C ALA A 437 -22.08 -14.66 -3.49
N ILE A 438 -21.67 -15.33 -4.56
CA ILE A 438 -21.46 -16.79 -4.52
C ILE A 438 -20.21 -17.15 -3.70
N LYS A 439 -19.18 -16.31 -3.70
CA LYS A 439 -18.02 -16.55 -2.83
C LYS A 439 -18.40 -16.44 -1.35
N ILE A 440 -19.22 -15.45 -0.97
CA ILE A 440 -19.79 -15.35 0.39
C ILE A 440 -20.54 -16.61 0.79
N TYR A 441 -21.34 -17.17 -0.13
CA TYR A 441 -22.02 -18.45 0.06
C TYR A 441 -21.03 -19.60 0.28
N LEU A 442 -19.95 -19.69 -0.50
CA LEU A 442 -18.95 -20.76 -0.37
C LEU A 442 -18.18 -20.65 0.97
N ASP A 443 -17.92 -19.45 1.47
CA ASP A 443 -17.19 -19.23 2.72
C ASP A 443 -17.92 -19.75 3.96
N ARG A 444 -19.24 -19.94 3.91
CA ARG A 444 -19.99 -20.49 5.04
C ARG A 444 -19.51 -21.90 5.44
N PHE A 445 -18.94 -22.67 4.51
CA PHE A 445 -18.43 -24.01 4.80
C PHE A 445 -17.18 -24.00 5.70
N LEU A 446 -16.47 -22.87 5.76
CA LEU A 446 -15.30 -22.69 6.62
C LEU A 446 -15.68 -22.46 8.08
N ASN A 447 -16.95 -22.12 8.35
CA ASN A 447 -17.41 -21.68 9.68
C ASN A 447 -18.76 -22.29 10.04
N MET A 448 -18.77 -23.55 10.49
CA MET A 448 -19.98 -24.27 10.87
C MET A 448 -19.86 -24.90 12.28
N PRO A 449 -20.73 -24.52 13.23
CA PRO A 449 -21.80 -23.51 13.10
C PRO A 449 -21.27 -22.08 13.12
N PRO A 450 -21.95 -21.12 12.49
CA PRO A 450 -21.54 -19.72 12.52
C PRO A 450 -21.65 -19.14 13.93
N ALA A 451 -20.71 -18.29 14.30
CA ALA A 451 -20.80 -17.53 15.56
C ALA A 451 -22.03 -16.61 15.53
N ARG A 452 -22.63 -16.42 16.69
CA ARG A 452 -23.73 -15.46 16.82
C ARG A 452 -23.16 -14.06 16.82
N ILE A 453 -23.67 -13.21 15.94
CA ILE A 453 -23.39 -11.78 15.98
C ILE A 453 -24.09 -11.22 17.24
N PRO A 454 -23.36 -10.55 18.15
CA PRO A 454 -23.99 -9.94 19.31
C PRO A 454 -25.06 -8.92 18.88
N ALA A 455 -26.21 -8.95 19.53
CA ALA A 455 -27.19 -7.89 19.32
C ALA A 455 -26.64 -6.56 19.83
N PRO A 456 -26.88 -5.43 19.14
CA PRO A 456 -26.47 -4.12 19.61
C PRO A 456 -27.03 -3.88 21.03
N GLY A 457 -26.16 -3.64 21.99
CA GLY A 457 -26.56 -3.29 23.35
C GLY A 457 -27.05 -1.83 23.37
N GLU A 458 -28.16 -1.56 24.04
CA GLU A 458 -28.55 -0.20 24.37
C GLU A 458 -27.66 0.31 25.51
N THR A 459 -26.49 0.83 25.19
CA THR A 459 -25.56 1.34 26.24
C THR A 459 -25.95 2.73 26.71
N GLY A 460 -26.77 3.47 25.98
CA GLY A 460 -27.11 4.89 26.26
C GLY A 460 -25.90 5.84 26.21
N ARG A 461 -24.72 5.34 25.80
CA ARG A 461 -23.45 6.08 25.76
C ARG A 461 -23.21 6.61 24.36
N PRO A 462 -22.55 7.77 24.20
CA PRO A 462 -22.09 8.25 22.90
C PRO A 462 -21.15 7.23 22.22
N THR A 463 -21.34 6.98 20.92
CA THR A 463 -20.51 6.03 20.15
C THR A 463 -19.01 6.33 20.26
N GLY A 464 -18.60 7.63 20.32
CA GLY A 464 -17.21 8.03 20.47
C GLY A 464 -16.58 7.50 21.75
N GLU A 465 -17.27 7.58 22.91
CA GLU A 465 -16.77 7.07 24.19
C GLU A 465 -16.59 5.54 24.17
N VAL A 466 -17.51 4.82 23.51
CA VAL A 466 -17.44 3.37 23.39
C VAL A 466 -16.27 2.95 22.49
N LEU A 467 -16.02 3.70 21.40
CA LEU A 467 -14.87 3.46 20.51
C LEU A 467 -13.54 3.78 21.19
N GLU A 468 -13.44 4.86 21.96
CA GLU A 468 -12.22 5.16 22.74
C GLU A 468 -11.92 4.06 23.74
N GLU A 469 -12.93 3.60 24.51
CA GLU A 469 -12.77 2.49 25.46
C GLU A 469 -12.36 1.19 24.75
N LEU A 470 -12.89 0.91 23.54
CA LEU A 470 -12.50 -0.24 22.75
C LEU A 470 -11.02 -0.14 22.33
N VAL A 471 -10.58 1.02 21.80
CA VAL A 471 -9.18 1.24 21.42
C VAL A 471 -8.24 1.09 22.60
N GLU A 472 -8.57 1.68 23.76
CA GLU A 472 -7.78 1.55 24.99
C GLU A 472 -7.71 0.09 25.47
N SER A 473 -8.72 -0.73 25.15
CA SER A 473 -8.74 -2.13 25.54
C SER A 473 -7.80 -3.03 24.74
N PHE A 474 -7.30 -2.60 23.58
CA PHE A 474 -6.37 -3.39 22.75
C PHE A 474 -5.01 -3.64 23.44
N ASP A 475 -4.63 -2.79 24.39
CA ASP A 475 -3.40 -2.94 25.18
C ASP A 475 -3.59 -3.86 26.41
N ILE A 476 -4.79 -4.35 26.66
CA ILE A 476 -5.12 -5.21 27.80
C ILE A 476 -5.28 -6.65 27.30
N GLU A 477 -4.42 -7.57 27.77
CA GLU A 477 -4.56 -9.00 27.45
C GLU A 477 -5.76 -9.62 28.18
N GLY A 478 -6.63 -10.35 27.45
CA GLY A 478 -7.66 -11.21 28.02
C GLY A 478 -8.98 -11.30 27.27
N ASP A 479 -9.84 -12.21 27.72
CA ASP A 479 -11.19 -12.50 27.18
C ASP A 479 -12.15 -11.29 27.26
N ASP A 480 -11.86 -10.32 28.12
CA ASP A 480 -12.64 -9.08 28.29
C ASP A 480 -12.68 -8.20 27.03
N GLN A 481 -11.70 -8.35 26.10
CA GLN A 481 -11.67 -7.58 24.86
C GLN A 481 -12.80 -7.98 23.90
N VAL A 482 -13.05 -9.29 23.78
CA VAL A 482 -14.10 -9.82 22.90
C VAL A 482 -15.48 -9.39 23.37
N ASP A 483 -15.70 -9.39 24.69
CA ASP A 483 -16.95 -8.92 25.29
C ASP A 483 -17.19 -7.42 25.13
N ARG A 484 -16.13 -6.61 25.16
CA ARG A 484 -16.21 -5.15 24.95
C ARG A 484 -16.44 -4.80 23.48
N ALA A 485 -15.82 -5.53 22.54
CA ALA A 485 -16.05 -5.36 21.12
C ALA A 485 -17.47 -5.73 20.70
N GLY A 486 -18.13 -6.64 21.46
CA GLY A 486 -19.50 -7.08 21.20
C GLY A 486 -20.60 -6.16 21.79
N ARG A 487 -20.24 -5.14 22.57
CA ARG A 487 -21.17 -4.17 23.18
C ARG A 487 -21.31 -2.92 22.35
#